data_3a434a00b655fe906b90e05ecdbe7502
#
_entry.id   3a434a00b655fe906b90e05ecdbe7502
#
_cell.length_a   1.000
_cell.length_b   1.000
_cell.length_c   1.000
_cell.angle_alpha   90.00
_cell.angle_beta   90.00
_cell.angle_gamma   90.00
#
_symmetry.space_group_name_H-M   'P 1'
#
loop_
_entity.id
_entity.type
_entity.pdbx_description
1 polymer ?
#
loop_
_entity_poly.entity_id
_entity_poly.type
_entity_poly.pdbx_seq_one_letter_code
_entity_poly.pdbx_strand_id
1 'polypeptide(L)'
;MYLQTDDQTIEDLRLFSRRDQSGIYDIYNNTNTRGGEEVLEKMFRSPLSDQEAITGRAAIISALSQLRTTFPFSASLLDSVEKYMAYTQDGADGQQSSLGEKEISNGVMAIIELFHAMRDFVQKGDLVKVPGLSIARNEMLSLLDNPSLQPVFNEKPKPRISYAAVTAFDVLLRVRERGQVLTLLQFIYLMDVYISVAQIAAKHNFIFPNVHPKDSNVLRVEGVYHPELKDPVANSLTMGAEKSVVFLTGANMAGKSTFLRSFSTAVYIAHMGFPVAARSMDFSVMDGLYTTINLPDNLGIGASHFYAEVQRVKKMAAELGAGKSLFVLFDELFRGTNVKDAHEGTVALTRAFARKKNSLFIISSHIVEAGEELKQQTNIGFHYLPTIMNGNVPEYTYTLREGITDDRHGMIIIMNEGILNILANGKKNG
;
A
#
# COMPACT_ATOMS: atom_id res chain seq x y z
N MET A 1 -14.08 8.22 -2.98
CA MET A 1 -13.35 8.89 -1.89
C MET A 1 -12.00 8.21 -1.68
N TYR A 2 -10.98 8.95 -1.18
CA TYR A 2 -9.65 8.42 -0.92
C TYR A 2 -9.34 8.43 0.56
N LEU A 3 -8.61 7.42 1.03
CA LEU A 3 -8.06 7.34 2.37
C LEU A 3 -7.03 8.46 2.57
N GLN A 4 -7.21 9.25 3.61
CA GLN A 4 -6.26 10.30 3.93
C GLN A 4 -5.02 9.73 4.61
N THR A 5 -3.87 10.16 4.17
CA THR A 5 -2.58 9.79 4.75
C THR A 5 -1.59 10.93 4.58
N ASP A 6 -0.35 10.77 5.04
CA ASP A 6 0.71 11.75 4.90
C ASP A 6 2.07 11.10 4.58
N ASP A 7 3.04 11.93 4.19
CA ASP A 7 4.37 11.47 3.79
C ASP A 7 5.05 10.67 4.90
N GLN A 8 4.87 11.07 6.17
CA GLN A 8 5.41 10.32 7.31
C GLN A 8 4.88 8.88 7.34
N THR A 9 3.59 8.69 7.11
CA THR A 9 2.99 7.35 7.06
C THR A 9 3.52 6.54 5.88
N ILE A 10 3.65 7.16 4.70
CA ILE A 10 4.24 6.52 3.51
C ILE A 10 5.67 6.06 3.81
N GLU A 11 6.46 6.88 4.51
CA GLU A 11 7.82 6.56 4.92
C GLU A 11 7.89 5.48 6.00
N ASP A 12 7.07 5.58 7.03
CA ASP A 12 7.01 4.61 8.13
C ASP A 12 6.67 3.20 7.64
N LEU A 13 5.73 3.11 6.69
CA LEU A 13 5.31 1.85 6.08
C LEU A 13 6.29 1.37 4.99
N ARG A 14 7.27 2.17 4.61
CA ARG A 14 8.19 1.90 3.50
C ARG A 14 7.44 1.50 2.23
N LEU A 15 6.44 2.30 1.86
CA LEU A 15 5.62 1.96 0.70
C LEU A 15 6.42 1.99 -0.59
N PHE A 16 7.35 2.93 -0.74
CA PHE A 16 8.21 3.05 -1.91
C PHE A 16 9.67 2.79 -1.55
N SER A 17 10.43 2.28 -2.53
CA SER A 17 11.86 2.01 -2.40
C SER A 17 12.66 3.27 -2.10
N ARG A 18 13.73 3.12 -1.31
CA ARG A 18 14.81 4.09 -1.09
C ARG A 18 16.13 3.47 -1.53
N ARG A 19 17.17 4.32 -1.73
CA ARG A 19 18.44 4.03 -2.40
C ARG A 19 19.02 2.61 -2.26
N ASP A 20 18.77 1.88 -1.17
CA ASP A 20 19.33 0.53 -0.95
C ASP A 20 18.31 -0.43 -0.31
N GLN A 21 17.01 -0.09 -0.35
CA GLN A 21 15.96 -0.90 0.28
C GLN A 21 14.73 -0.94 -0.63
N SER A 22 14.22 -2.14 -0.90
CA SER A 22 12.93 -2.34 -1.56
C SER A 22 11.78 -1.77 -0.72
N GLY A 23 10.68 -1.43 -1.37
CA GLY A 23 9.44 -1.01 -0.74
C GLY A 23 8.32 -2.01 -0.96
N ILE A 24 7.22 -1.82 -0.26
CA ILE A 24 6.01 -2.63 -0.45
C ILE A 24 5.51 -2.56 -1.90
N TYR A 25 5.61 -1.40 -2.53
CA TYR A 25 5.30 -1.19 -3.95
C TYR A 25 6.01 -2.19 -4.85
N ASP A 26 7.30 -2.43 -4.62
CA ASP A 26 8.11 -3.31 -5.47
C ASP A 26 7.63 -4.78 -5.43
N ILE A 27 7.00 -5.20 -4.33
CA ILE A 27 6.40 -6.54 -4.20
C ILE A 27 5.18 -6.68 -5.13
N TYR A 28 4.38 -5.63 -5.26
CA TYR A 28 3.15 -5.64 -6.07
C TYR A 28 3.40 -5.22 -7.52
N ASN A 29 4.52 -4.57 -7.81
CA ASN A 29 4.86 -4.13 -9.16
C ASN A 29 5.46 -5.29 -9.98
N ASN A 30 4.58 -5.98 -10.70
CA ASN A 30 4.92 -6.96 -11.72
C ASN A 30 4.25 -6.56 -13.06
N THR A 31 4.06 -5.25 -13.26
CA THR A 31 3.45 -4.70 -14.48
C THR A 31 4.35 -4.92 -15.70
N ASN A 32 3.73 -5.08 -16.85
CA ASN A 32 4.42 -5.31 -18.12
C ASN A 32 4.65 -3.99 -18.90
N THR A 33 3.99 -2.91 -18.50
CA THR A 33 3.95 -1.64 -19.23
C THR A 33 4.28 -0.46 -18.34
N ARG A 34 4.87 0.60 -18.91
CA ARG A 34 5.13 1.87 -18.21
C ARG A 34 3.84 2.53 -17.74
N GLY A 35 2.80 2.55 -18.60
CA GLY A 35 1.50 3.10 -18.22
C GLY A 35 0.82 2.31 -17.10
N GLY A 36 1.00 0.98 -17.07
CA GLY A 36 0.56 0.14 -15.95
C GLY A 36 1.30 0.48 -14.65
N GLU A 37 2.62 0.65 -14.72
CA GLU A 37 3.44 1.08 -13.58
C GLU A 37 2.98 2.44 -13.02
N GLU A 38 2.73 3.43 -13.88
CA GLU A 38 2.20 4.73 -13.48
C GLU A 38 0.81 4.64 -12.82
N VAL A 39 -0.06 3.76 -13.33
CA VAL A 39 -1.40 3.51 -12.75
C VAL A 39 -1.25 2.86 -11.37
N LEU A 40 -0.37 1.86 -11.23
CA LEU A 40 -0.10 1.21 -9.95
C LEU A 40 0.45 2.21 -8.92
N GLU A 41 1.41 3.05 -9.31
CA GLU A 41 1.96 4.09 -8.42
C GLU A 41 0.87 5.06 -7.94
N LYS A 42 -0.02 5.51 -8.84
CA LYS A 42 -1.17 6.34 -8.45
C LYS A 42 -2.08 5.64 -7.45
N MET A 43 -2.33 4.33 -7.63
CA MET A 43 -3.13 3.55 -6.67
C MET A 43 -2.46 3.48 -5.30
N PHE A 44 -1.14 3.29 -5.25
CA PHE A 44 -0.37 3.30 -4.01
C PHE A 44 -0.37 4.66 -3.31
N ARG A 45 -0.39 5.77 -4.06
CA ARG A 45 -0.45 7.12 -3.50
C ARG A 45 -1.86 7.56 -3.09
N SER A 46 -2.88 6.87 -3.59
CA SER A 46 -4.29 7.26 -3.40
C SER A 46 -5.16 6.04 -3.10
N PRO A 47 -4.95 5.37 -1.95
CA PRO A 47 -5.81 4.28 -1.53
C PRO A 47 -7.25 4.74 -1.34
N LEU A 48 -8.19 3.82 -1.38
CA LEU A 48 -9.63 4.12 -1.38
C LEU A 48 -10.19 4.24 0.04
N SER A 49 -11.25 5.05 0.18
CA SER A 49 -12.08 5.15 1.37
C SER A 49 -13.56 5.00 0.99
N ASP A 50 -13.85 3.98 0.17
CA ASP A 50 -15.17 3.66 -0.31
C ASP A 50 -15.34 2.14 -0.39
N GLN A 51 -16.34 1.61 0.31
CA GLN A 51 -16.54 0.16 0.45
C GLN A 51 -16.80 -0.52 -0.89
N GLU A 52 -17.67 0.05 -1.72
CA GLU A 52 -18.06 -0.56 -2.99
C GLU A 52 -16.87 -0.60 -3.97
N ALA A 53 -16.12 0.49 -4.03
CA ALA A 53 -14.93 0.59 -4.89
C ALA A 53 -13.83 -0.39 -4.45
N ILE A 54 -13.58 -0.52 -3.14
CA ILE A 54 -12.61 -1.46 -2.58
C ILE A 54 -13.05 -2.90 -2.88
N THR A 55 -14.30 -3.23 -2.54
CA THR A 55 -14.86 -4.59 -2.75
C THR A 55 -14.89 -4.96 -4.23
N GLY A 56 -15.31 -4.04 -5.09
CA GLY A 56 -15.36 -4.24 -6.54
C GLY A 56 -13.96 -4.53 -7.12
N ARG A 57 -12.96 -3.74 -6.75
CA ARG A 57 -11.57 -3.97 -7.18
C ARG A 57 -11.03 -5.30 -6.68
N ALA A 58 -11.21 -5.60 -5.39
CA ALA A 58 -10.76 -6.85 -4.78
C ALA A 58 -11.42 -8.07 -5.47
N ALA A 59 -12.71 -8.01 -5.77
CA ALA A 59 -13.44 -9.08 -6.45
C ALA A 59 -12.91 -9.33 -7.88
N ILE A 60 -12.61 -8.26 -8.63
CA ILE A 60 -12.04 -8.37 -9.98
C ILE A 60 -10.67 -9.04 -9.91
N ILE A 61 -9.77 -8.54 -9.07
CA ILE A 61 -8.39 -9.06 -8.95
C ILE A 61 -8.41 -10.51 -8.44
N SER A 62 -9.28 -10.82 -7.48
CA SER A 62 -9.46 -12.18 -6.96
C SER A 62 -9.91 -13.16 -8.05
N ALA A 63 -10.89 -12.76 -8.88
CA ALA A 63 -11.35 -13.59 -10.00
C ALA A 63 -10.23 -13.83 -11.03
N LEU A 64 -9.48 -12.79 -11.39
CA LEU A 64 -8.32 -12.90 -12.29
C LEU A 64 -7.22 -13.82 -11.71
N SER A 65 -7.01 -13.77 -10.38
CA SER A 65 -6.06 -14.65 -9.69
C SER A 65 -6.49 -16.12 -9.75
N GLN A 66 -7.78 -16.41 -9.52
CA GLN A 66 -8.32 -17.77 -9.61
C GLN A 66 -8.26 -18.34 -11.04
N LEU A 67 -8.49 -17.50 -12.04
CA LEU A 67 -8.39 -17.85 -13.46
C LEU A 67 -6.93 -17.97 -13.93
N ARG A 68 -5.94 -17.51 -13.15
CA ARG A 68 -4.54 -17.43 -13.52
C ARG A 68 -4.32 -16.68 -14.83
N THR A 69 -5.07 -15.59 -15.00
CA THR A 69 -5.06 -14.79 -16.22
C THR A 69 -3.67 -14.22 -16.48
N THR A 70 -3.25 -14.23 -17.74
CA THR A 70 -1.99 -13.65 -18.19
C THR A 70 -2.24 -12.40 -19.01
N PHE A 71 -1.30 -11.45 -18.95
CA PHE A 71 -1.37 -10.23 -19.74
C PHE A 71 -1.03 -10.54 -21.20
N PRO A 72 -1.93 -10.24 -22.16
CA PRO A 72 -1.78 -10.78 -23.52
C PRO A 72 -0.99 -9.86 -24.48
N PHE A 73 -0.64 -8.63 -24.05
CA PHE A 73 0.03 -7.66 -24.91
C PHE A 73 1.53 -7.67 -24.70
N SER A 74 2.32 -7.59 -25.78
CA SER A 74 3.76 -7.47 -25.63
C SER A 74 4.17 -6.02 -25.29
N ALA A 75 5.18 -5.86 -24.44
CA ALA A 75 5.71 -4.55 -24.08
C ALA A 75 6.16 -3.76 -25.33
N SER A 76 6.82 -4.42 -26.29
CA SER A 76 7.29 -3.78 -27.52
C SER A 76 6.16 -3.23 -28.41
N LEU A 77 5.00 -3.90 -28.41
CA LEU A 77 3.81 -3.40 -29.12
C LEU A 77 3.30 -2.12 -28.48
N LEU A 78 3.16 -2.12 -27.17
CA LEU A 78 2.67 -0.96 -26.41
C LEU A 78 3.66 0.20 -26.45
N ASP A 79 4.96 -0.03 -26.28
CA ASP A 79 5.99 0.99 -26.45
C ASP A 79 5.93 1.68 -27.83
N SER A 80 5.67 0.90 -28.89
CA SER A 80 5.52 1.43 -30.24
C SER A 80 4.29 2.33 -30.39
N VAL A 81 3.16 1.92 -29.78
CA VAL A 81 1.93 2.70 -29.76
C VAL A 81 2.09 3.96 -28.92
N GLU A 82 2.65 3.85 -27.71
CA GLU A 82 2.90 4.98 -26.82
C GLU A 82 3.82 6.03 -27.47
N LYS A 83 4.94 5.59 -28.03
CA LYS A 83 5.87 6.46 -28.77
C LYS A 83 5.15 7.20 -29.91
N TYR A 84 4.36 6.48 -30.70
CA TYR A 84 3.61 7.07 -31.82
C TYR A 84 2.54 8.06 -31.34
N MET A 85 1.80 7.74 -30.27
CA MET A 85 0.75 8.57 -29.72
C MET A 85 1.26 9.78 -28.91
N ALA A 86 2.52 9.76 -28.45
CA ALA A 86 3.15 10.89 -27.76
C ALA A 86 3.36 12.10 -28.66
N TYR A 87 3.50 11.90 -29.99
CA TYR A 87 3.67 12.99 -30.94
C TYR A 87 2.32 13.64 -31.30
N THR A 88 2.16 14.89 -30.95
CA THR A 88 1.03 15.74 -31.38
C THR A 88 1.50 16.69 -32.49
N GLN A 89 0.62 17.01 -33.45
CA GLN A 89 0.91 18.02 -34.48
C GLN A 89 1.03 19.44 -33.92
N ASP A 90 0.42 19.68 -32.75
CA ASP A 90 0.47 20.97 -32.04
C ASP A 90 1.50 20.87 -30.90
N GLY A 91 2.77 21.00 -31.25
CA GLY A 91 3.85 21.12 -30.26
C GLY A 91 3.75 22.42 -29.48
N ALA A 92 3.20 22.38 -28.25
CA ALA A 92 3.17 23.54 -27.34
C ALA A 92 4.58 24.02 -26.90
N ASP A 93 5.65 23.27 -27.19
CA ASP A 93 7.02 23.52 -26.74
C ASP A 93 8.05 23.75 -27.86
N GLY A 94 7.63 24.20 -29.04
CA GLY A 94 8.57 24.76 -30.04
C GLY A 94 9.64 23.82 -30.62
N GLN A 95 9.72 22.56 -30.23
CA GLN A 95 10.55 21.54 -30.86
C GLN A 95 9.71 20.64 -31.76
N GLN A 96 9.61 21.02 -33.03
CA GLN A 96 9.07 20.19 -34.10
C GLN A 96 10.07 19.02 -34.38
N SER A 97 9.99 17.94 -33.63
CA SER A 97 10.50 16.68 -34.11
C SER A 97 9.36 15.95 -34.85
N SER A 98 9.29 16.08 -36.15
CA SER A 98 8.37 15.31 -36.97
C SER A 98 8.76 13.84 -36.92
N LEU A 99 7.78 12.94 -36.67
CA LEU A 99 7.99 11.51 -36.86
C LEU A 99 8.43 11.24 -38.30
N GLY A 100 9.45 10.43 -38.49
CA GLY A 100 9.82 9.94 -39.79
C GLY A 100 8.74 9.01 -40.39
N GLU A 101 8.65 8.92 -41.70
CA GLU A 101 7.66 8.06 -42.38
C GLU A 101 7.67 6.63 -41.87
N LYS A 102 8.85 6.09 -41.58
CA LYS A 102 9.00 4.72 -41.03
C LYS A 102 8.40 4.61 -39.62
N GLU A 103 8.55 5.63 -38.77
CA GLU A 103 8.01 5.65 -37.42
C GLU A 103 6.48 5.74 -37.44
N ILE A 104 5.91 6.57 -38.35
CA ILE A 104 4.48 6.66 -38.56
C ILE A 104 3.93 5.31 -39.05
N SER A 105 4.57 4.69 -40.04
CA SER A 105 4.15 3.39 -40.55
C SER A 105 4.16 2.31 -39.45
N ASN A 106 5.23 2.25 -38.64
CA ASN A 106 5.32 1.30 -37.54
C ASN A 106 4.25 1.57 -36.47
N GLY A 107 4.01 2.82 -36.10
CA GLY A 107 2.99 3.20 -35.12
C GLY A 107 1.57 2.85 -35.58
N VAL A 108 1.23 3.15 -36.83
CA VAL A 108 -0.07 2.78 -37.42
C VAL A 108 -0.26 1.26 -37.40
N MET A 109 0.74 0.49 -37.83
CA MET A 109 0.66 -0.99 -37.80
C MET A 109 0.52 -1.53 -36.39
N ALA A 110 1.26 -0.95 -35.42
CA ALA A 110 1.15 -1.33 -34.02
C ALA A 110 -0.24 -1.07 -33.45
N ILE A 111 -0.87 0.06 -33.79
CA ILE A 111 -2.25 0.32 -33.34
C ILE A 111 -3.23 -0.67 -33.99
N ILE A 112 -3.11 -0.95 -35.28
CA ILE A 112 -3.98 -1.94 -35.95
C ILE A 112 -3.86 -3.29 -35.24
N GLU A 113 -2.65 -3.75 -34.98
CA GLU A 113 -2.40 -5.00 -34.23
C GLU A 113 -3.02 -4.94 -32.83
N LEU A 114 -2.83 -3.84 -32.11
CA LEU A 114 -3.37 -3.64 -30.76
C LEU A 114 -4.90 -3.71 -30.73
N PHE A 115 -5.59 -3.10 -31.71
CA PHE A 115 -7.05 -3.14 -31.81
C PHE A 115 -7.57 -4.56 -32.03
N HIS A 116 -6.94 -5.34 -32.91
CA HIS A 116 -7.29 -6.75 -33.11
C HIS A 116 -7.05 -7.58 -31.85
N ALA A 117 -5.89 -7.45 -31.22
CA ALA A 117 -5.57 -8.15 -29.97
C ALA A 117 -6.53 -7.76 -28.82
N MET A 118 -6.89 -6.49 -28.74
CA MET A 118 -7.84 -6.01 -27.74
C MET A 118 -9.25 -6.58 -27.98
N ARG A 119 -9.74 -6.63 -29.22
CA ARG A 119 -11.02 -7.26 -29.55
C ARG A 119 -11.06 -8.73 -29.10
N ASP A 120 -10.02 -9.49 -29.39
CA ASP A 120 -9.91 -10.88 -28.96
C ASP A 120 -9.88 -11.00 -27.44
N PHE A 121 -9.15 -10.14 -26.74
CA PHE A 121 -9.04 -10.14 -25.29
C PHE A 121 -10.38 -9.88 -24.59
N VAL A 122 -11.17 -8.89 -25.07
CA VAL A 122 -12.48 -8.57 -24.47
C VAL A 122 -13.60 -9.51 -24.90
N GLN A 123 -13.52 -10.14 -26.07
CA GLN A 123 -14.56 -11.04 -26.59
C GLN A 123 -14.37 -12.49 -26.17
N LYS A 124 -13.12 -12.98 -26.15
CA LYS A 124 -12.82 -14.41 -26.05
C LYS A 124 -11.99 -14.77 -24.80
N GLY A 125 -11.38 -13.77 -24.16
CA GLY A 125 -10.48 -13.96 -23.03
C GLY A 125 -11.16 -14.25 -21.69
N ASP A 126 -10.37 -14.38 -20.64
CA ASP A 126 -10.85 -14.63 -19.28
C ASP A 126 -11.73 -13.50 -18.73
N LEU A 127 -11.63 -12.29 -19.29
CA LEU A 127 -12.43 -11.13 -18.87
C LEU A 127 -13.95 -11.39 -18.93
N VAL A 128 -14.40 -12.26 -19.85
CA VAL A 128 -15.81 -12.67 -19.96
C VAL A 128 -16.29 -13.38 -18.69
N LYS A 129 -15.38 -14.07 -17.99
CA LYS A 129 -15.67 -14.85 -16.78
C LYS A 129 -15.59 -14.00 -15.49
N VAL A 130 -15.25 -12.71 -15.58
CA VAL A 130 -15.11 -11.81 -14.43
C VAL A 130 -16.31 -10.85 -14.38
N PRO A 131 -17.34 -11.11 -13.54
CA PRO A 131 -18.57 -10.32 -13.53
C PRO A 131 -18.33 -8.83 -13.26
N GLY A 132 -17.39 -8.49 -12.39
CA GLY A 132 -17.04 -7.11 -12.04
C GLY A 132 -16.48 -6.30 -13.22
N LEU A 133 -16.04 -6.93 -14.30
CA LEU A 133 -15.57 -6.27 -15.52
C LEU A 133 -16.65 -6.11 -16.60
N SER A 134 -17.86 -6.58 -16.38
CA SER A 134 -18.91 -6.59 -17.43
C SER A 134 -19.20 -5.20 -18.01
N ILE A 135 -19.29 -4.16 -17.18
CA ILE A 135 -19.54 -2.79 -17.62
C ILE A 135 -18.35 -2.27 -18.45
N ALA A 136 -17.16 -2.28 -17.88
CA ALA A 136 -15.95 -1.79 -18.56
C ALA A 136 -15.66 -2.57 -19.85
N ARG A 137 -15.90 -3.89 -19.85
CA ARG A 137 -15.80 -4.73 -21.04
C ARG A 137 -16.79 -4.32 -22.13
N ASN A 138 -18.07 -4.06 -21.78
CA ASN A 138 -19.08 -3.62 -22.73
C ASN A 138 -18.78 -2.22 -23.28
N GLU A 139 -18.24 -1.32 -22.48
CA GLU A 139 -17.76 -0.01 -22.94
C GLU A 139 -16.63 -0.18 -23.97
N MET A 140 -15.67 -1.07 -23.72
CA MET A 140 -14.61 -1.37 -24.69
C MET A 140 -15.16 -2.00 -25.98
N LEU A 141 -16.11 -2.92 -25.89
CA LEU A 141 -16.75 -3.49 -27.07
C LEU A 141 -17.48 -2.41 -27.89
N SER A 142 -18.22 -1.52 -27.22
CA SER A 142 -18.88 -0.39 -27.89
C SER A 142 -17.88 0.54 -28.57
N LEU A 143 -16.72 0.82 -27.95
CA LEU A 143 -15.65 1.60 -28.56
C LEU A 143 -15.10 0.91 -29.80
N LEU A 144 -14.81 -0.38 -29.71
CA LEU A 144 -14.23 -1.17 -30.82
C LEU A 144 -15.21 -1.36 -31.99
N ASP A 145 -16.53 -1.32 -31.72
CA ASP A 145 -17.60 -1.41 -32.74
C ASP A 145 -18.00 -0.05 -33.32
N ASN A 146 -17.32 1.04 -32.93
CA ASN A 146 -17.56 2.36 -33.50
C ASN A 146 -17.36 2.32 -35.03
N PRO A 147 -18.36 2.82 -35.84
CA PRO A 147 -18.25 2.82 -37.28
C PRO A 147 -16.99 3.51 -37.84
N SER A 148 -16.48 4.55 -37.16
CA SER A 148 -15.25 5.25 -37.57
C SER A 148 -14.01 4.35 -37.50
N LEU A 149 -14.00 3.32 -36.66
CA LEU A 149 -12.88 2.37 -36.47
C LEU A 149 -13.01 1.11 -37.34
N GLN A 150 -14.14 0.90 -38.04
CA GLN A 150 -14.29 -0.28 -38.90
C GLN A 150 -13.19 -0.45 -39.97
N PRO A 151 -12.63 0.62 -40.57
CA PRO A 151 -11.48 0.48 -41.48
C PRO A 151 -10.26 -0.24 -40.81
N VAL A 152 -10.04 -0.03 -39.49
CA VAL A 152 -8.97 -0.67 -38.77
C VAL A 152 -9.14 -2.20 -38.72
N PHE A 153 -10.40 -2.65 -38.53
CA PHE A 153 -10.73 -4.09 -38.46
C PHE A 153 -10.81 -4.76 -39.83
N ASN A 154 -11.02 -3.99 -40.88
CA ASN A 154 -10.97 -4.49 -42.24
C ASN A 154 -9.52 -4.70 -42.76
N GLU A 155 -8.57 -3.99 -42.14
CA GLU A 155 -7.16 -4.19 -42.41
C GLU A 155 -6.61 -5.32 -41.51
N LYS A 156 -6.00 -6.34 -42.14
CA LYS A 156 -5.38 -7.40 -41.37
C LYS A 156 -4.00 -6.94 -40.86
N PRO A 157 -3.58 -7.33 -39.64
CA PRO A 157 -2.22 -7.10 -39.21
C PRO A 157 -1.23 -7.71 -40.22
N LYS A 158 -0.44 -6.87 -40.85
CA LYS A 158 0.55 -7.25 -41.87
C LYS A 158 1.84 -6.49 -41.62
N PRO A 159 3.00 -7.05 -42.03
CA PRO A 159 4.27 -6.37 -41.84
C PRO A 159 4.42 -5.08 -42.67
N ARG A 160 3.58 -4.86 -43.68
CA ARG A 160 3.58 -3.63 -44.51
C ARG A 160 2.20 -3.34 -45.09
N ILE A 161 1.83 -2.08 -45.05
CA ILE A 161 0.65 -1.51 -45.76
C ILE A 161 1.11 -0.42 -46.75
N SER A 162 0.28 -0.03 -47.68
CA SER A 162 0.63 1.01 -48.67
C SER A 162 0.80 2.37 -48.01
N TYR A 163 1.61 3.24 -48.61
CA TYR A 163 1.81 4.62 -48.13
C TYR A 163 0.50 5.39 -47.98
N ALA A 164 -0.39 5.29 -48.98
CA ALA A 164 -1.70 5.92 -48.92
C ALA A 164 -2.55 5.41 -47.74
N ALA A 165 -2.49 4.11 -47.44
CA ALA A 165 -3.19 3.54 -46.27
C ALA A 165 -2.56 4.05 -44.96
N VAL A 166 -1.23 4.09 -44.86
CA VAL A 166 -0.54 4.66 -43.70
C VAL A 166 -1.01 6.08 -43.41
N THR A 167 -1.01 6.95 -44.42
CA THR A 167 -1.44 8.35 -44.28
C THR A 167 -2.92 8.46 -43.85
N ALA A 168 -3.79 7.64 -44.41
CA ALA A 168 -5.20 7.62 -44.06
C ALA A 168 -5.43 7.16 -42.61
N PHE A 169 -4.75 6.08 -42.18
CA PHE A 169 -4.82 5.60 -40.79
C PHE A 169 -4.15 6.55 -39.81
N ASP A 170 -3.08 7.24 -40.18
CA ASP A 170 -2.43 8.24 -39.32
C ASP A 170 -3.41 9.38 -38.99
N VAL A 171 -4.10 9.90 -39.98
CA VAL A 171 -5.15 10.93 -39.79
C VAL A 171 -6.31 10.39 -38.96
N LEU A 172 -6.73 9.15 -39.19
CA LEU A 172 -7.82 8.53 -38.45
C LEU A 172 -7.41 8.34 -36.96
N LEU A 173 -6.31 7.66 -36.69
CA LEU A 173 -5.97 7.17 -35.34
C LEU A 173 -5.31 8.24 -34.47
N ARG A 174 -4.45 9.09 -35.06
CA ARG A 174 -3.70 10.08 -34.29
C ARG A 174 -4.42 11.42 -34.17
N VAL A 175 -5.33 11.75 -35.12
CA VAL A 175 -6.04 13.03 -35.12
C VAL A 175 -7.51 12.84 -34.77
N ARG A 176 -8.28 12.10 -35.59
CA ARG A 176 -9.74 12.02 -35.44
C ARG A 176 -10.16 11.19 -34.22
N GLU A 177 -9.61 10.01 -34.06
CA GLU A 177 -10.01 9.03 -33.05
C GLU A 177 -8.97 8.88 -31.94
N ARG A 178 -8.08 9.87 -31.79
CA ARG A 178 -7.04 9.88 -30.75
C ARG A 178 -7.60 9.59 -29.35
N GLY A 179 -8.73 10.18 -29.00
CA GLY A 179 -9.38 9.96 -27.71
C GLY A 179 -9.72 8.50 -27.46
N GLN A 180 -10.22 7.80 -28.50
CA GLN A 180 -10.56 6.37 -28.39
C GLN A 180 -9.31 5.49 -28.22
N VAL A 181 -8.22 5.79 -28.93
CA VAL A 181 -6.94 5.09 -28.75
C VAL A 181 -6.42 5.27 -27.31
N LEU A 182 -6.47 6.48 -26.78
CA LEU A 182 -6.05 6.76 -25.40
C LEU A 182 -6.94 6.06 -24.37
N THR A 183 -8.24 6.02 -24.57
CA THR A 183 -9.18 5.29 -23.69
C THR A 183 -8.88 3.79 -23.69
N LEU A 184 -8.58 3.22 -24.86
CA LEU A 184 -8.19 1.82 -24.97
C LEU A 184 -6.86 1.54 -24.22
N LEU A 185 -5.86 2.42 -24.36
CA LEU A 185 -4.60 2.29 -23.62
C LEU A 185 -4.81 2.37 -22.11
N GLN A 186 -5.63 3.29 -21.63
CA GLN A 186 -5.95 3.39 -20.19
C GLN A 186 -6.60 2.10 -19.65
N PHE A 187 -7.50 1.49 -20.41
CA PHE A 187 -8.06 0.20 -20.03
C PHE A 187 -7.00 -0.90 -19.99
N ILE A 188 -6.11 -0.95 -20.98
CA ILE A 188 -5.00 -1.92 -21.01
C ILE A 188 -4.09 -1.76 -19.79
N TYR A 189 -3.71 -0.54 -19.42
CA TYR A 189 -2.87 -0.26 -18.26
C TYR A 189 -3.55 -0.67 -16.94
N LEU A 190 -4.85 -0.44 -16.83
CA LEU A 190 -5.63 -0.89 -15.69
C LEU A 190 -5.64 -2.43 -15.59
N MET A 191 -5.83 -3.12 -16.72
CA MET A 191 -5.79 -4.57 -16.77
C MET A 191 -4.40 -5.13 -16.47
N ASP A 192 -3.34 -4.45 -16.92
CA ASP A 192 -1.95 -4.81 -16.57
C ASP A 192 -1.75 -4.80 -15.04
N VAL A 193 -2.20 -3.74 -14.37
CA VAL A 193 -2.15 -3.66 -12.90
C VAL A 193 -2.95 -4.79 -12.25
N TYR A 194 -4.20 -5.01 -12.67
CA TYR A 194 -5.06 -6.01 -12.04
C TYR A 194 -4.53 -7.44 -12.22
N ILE A 195 -4.02 -7.75 -13.40
CA ILE A 195 -3.42 -9.06 -13.69
C ILE A 195 -2.10 -9.22 -12.93
N SER A 196 -1.26 -8.18 -12.87
CA SER A 196 -0.01 -8.17 -12.10
C SER A 196 -0.28 -8.48 -10.63
N VAL A 197 -1.19 -7.74 -10.00
CA VAL A 197 -1.55 -7.94 -8.58
C VAL A 197 -2.20 -9.31 -8.36
N ALA A 198 -3.00 -9.81 -9.32
CA ALA A 198 -3.58 -11.15 -9.27
C ALA A 198 -2.51 -12.25 -9.28
N GLN A 199 -1.46 -12.09 -10.08
CA GLN A 199 -0.32 -13.01 -10.13
C GLN A 199 0.48 -12.98 -8.81
N ILE A 200 0.69 -11.80 -8.22
CA ILE A 200 1.33 -11.64 -6.91
C ILE A 200 0.52 -12.32 -5.81
N ALA A 201 -0.82 -12.15 -5.82
CA ALA A 201 -1.70 -12.86 -4.88
C ALA A 201 -1.49 -14.37 -4.93
N ALA A 202 -1.49 -14.95 -6.13
CA ALA A 202 -1.30 -16.38 -6.34
C ALA A 202 0.12 -16.85 -5.97
N LYS A 203 1.14 -16.08 -6.32
CA LYS A 203 2.56 -16.41 -6.07
C LYS A 203 2.89 -16.44 -4.57
N HIS A 204 2.38 -15.47 -3.81
CA HIS A 204 2.70 -15.30 -2.39
C HIS A 204 1.60 -15.84 -1.46
N ASN A 205 0.51 -16.39 -2.00
CA ASN A 205 -0.67 -16.83 -1.23
C ASN A 205 -1.26 -15.70 -0.37
N PHE A 206 -1.25 -14.47 -0.89
CA PHE A 206 -1.89 -13.33 -0.24
C PHE A 206 -3.41 -13.47 -0.33
N ILE A 207 -4.11 -13.04 0.72
CA ILE A 207 -5.57 -13.14 0.82
C ILE A 207 -6.26 -11.80 0.54
N PHE A 208 -7.49 -11.86 0.05
CA PHE A 208 -8.33 -10.68 -0.13
C PHE A 208 -9.15 -10.43 1.13
N PRO A 209 -9.03 -9.23 1.75
CA PRO A 209 -9.77 -8.88 2.95
C PRO A 209 -11.29 -8.79 2.72
N ASN A 210 -12.08 -9.11 3.76
CA ASN A 210 -13.49 -8.79 3.81
C ASN A 210 -13.68 -7.32 4.22
N VAL A 211 -14.44 -6.57 3.44
CA VAL A 211 -14.65 -5.13 3.61
C VAL A 211 -15.99 -4.89 4.28
N HIS A 212 -15.99 -4.23 5.43
CA HIS A 212 -17.17 -3.85 6.17
C HIS A 212 -17.49 -2.35 6.05
N PRO A 213 -18.76 -1.95 6.24
CA PRO A 213 -19.11 -0.53 6.30
C PRO A 213 -18.30 0.22 7.37
N LYS A 214 -18.09 1.50 7.14
CA LYS A 214 -17.35 2.39 8.04
C LYS A 214 -17.86 2.33 9.48
N ASP A 215 -19.17 2.31 9.68
CA ASP A 215 -19.81 2.34 10.99
C ASP A 215 -19.68 1.03 11.78
N SER A 216 -19.23 -0.05 11.15
CA SER A 216 -19.02 -1.33 11.83
C SER A 216 -17.84 -1.31 12.80
N ASN A 217 -16.87 -0.43 12.55
CA ASN A 217 -15.62 -0.27 13.32
C ASN A 217 -14.98 -1.60 13.72
N VAL A 218 -14.74 -2.47 12.73
CA VAL A 218 -14.14 -3.80 12.89
C VAL A 218 -12.77 -3.80 12.23
N LEU A 219 -11.79 -4.37 12.92
CA LEU A 219 -10.48 -4.70 12.36
C LEU A 219 -9.99 -5.99 13.01
N ARG A 220 -10.11 -7.10 12.30
CA ARG A 220 -9.63 -8.42 12.72
C ARG A 220 -8.64 -8.92 11.69
N VAL A 221 -7.42 -9.17 12.11
CA VAL A 221 -6.37 -9.71 11.24
C VAL A 221 -5.79 -10.95 11.90
N GLU A 222 -5.80 -12.06 11.18
CA GLU A 222 -5.20 -13.31 11.62
C GLU A 222 -3.95 -13.63 10.81
N GLY A 223 -2.88 -13.92 11.50
CA GLY A 223 -1.64 -14.38 10.90
C GLY A 223 -0.99 -13.35 9.98
N VAL A 224 -1.04 -12.07 10.34
CA VAL A 224 -0.37 -10.99 9.59
C VAL A 224 1.14 -11.06 9.76
N TYR A 225 1.86 -10.80 8.67
CA TYR A 225 3.31 -10.73 8.66
C TYR A 225 3.81 -9.66 7.68
N HIS A 226 5.08 -9.25 7.83
CA HIS A 226 5.68 -8.30 6.89
C HIS A 226 6.16 -9.06 5.63
N PRO A 227 5.69 -8.70 4.43
CA PRO A 227 5.96 -9.49 3.23
C PRO A 227 7.43 -9.47 2.76
N GLU A 228 8.25 -8.52 3.25
CA GLU A 228 9.70 -8.48 2.97
C GLU A 228 10.52 -9.41 3.86
N LEU A 229 9.96 -9.92 4.96
CA LEU A 229 10.71 -10.76 5.87
C LEU A 229 10.83 -12.19 5.34
N LYS A 230 12.03 -12.73 5.48
CA LYS A 230 12.27 -14.16 5.30
C LYS A 230 11.87 -14.90 6.58
N ASP A 231 11.06 -15.93 6.44
CA ASP A 231 10.56 -16.74 7.58
C ASP A 231 9.88 -15.90 8.69
N PRO A 232 8.85 -15.08 8.38
CA PRO A 232 8.23 -14.18 9.33
C PRO A 232 7.42 -14.94 10.39
N VAL A 233 7.42 -14.44 11.63
CA VAL A 233 6.49 -14.89 12.67
C VAL A 233 5.16 -14.14 12.47
N ALA A 234 4.12 -14.89 12.13
CA ALA A 234 2.79 -14.34 11.87
C ALA A 234 2.05 -14.07 13.19
N ASN A 235 1.37 -12.92 13.26
CA ASN A 235 0.64 -12.48 14.45
C ASN A 235 -0.82 -12.18 14.14
N SER A 236 -1.67 -12.22 15.18
CA SER A 236 -3.10 -11.94 15.06
C SER A 236 -3.51 -10.85 16.04
N LEU A 237 -4.41 -9.95 15.60
CA LEU A 237 -4.94 -8.88 16.45
C LEU A 237 -6.38 -8.57 16.04
N THR A 238 -7.23 -8.38 17.06
CA THR A 238 -8.63 -7.95 16.88
C THR A 238 -8.85 -6.65 17.62
N MET A 239 -9.44 -5.69 16.91
CA MET A 239 -9.85 -4.37 17.41
C MET A 239 -11.29 -4.09 16.97
N GLY A 240 -11.97 -3.19 17.68
CA GLY A 240 -13.33 -2.80 17.34
C GLY A 240 -13.90 -1.78 18.31
N ALA A 241 -15.21 -1.49 18.21
CA ALA A 241 -15.86 -0.48 19.01
C ALA A 241 -15.73 -0.68 20.53
N GLU A 242 -15.67 -1.94 20.99
CA GLU A 242 -15.50 -2.27 22.41
C GLU A 242 -14.04 -2.17 22.88
N LYS A 243 -13.09 -2.52 22.00
CA LYS A 243 -11.64 -2.42 22.22
C LYS A 243 -11.02 -1.60 21.09
N SER A 244 -11.26 -0.29 21.13
CA SER A 244 -10.80 0.63 20.09
C SER A 244 -9.34 1.03 20.22
N VAL A 245 -8.72 0.79 21.36
CA VAL A 245 -7.30 1.05 21.61
C VAL A 245 -6.59 -0.25 21.95
N VAL A 246 -5.42 -0.45 21.34
CA VAL A 246 -4.45 -1.46 21.73
C VAL A 246 -3.24 -0.76 22.33
N PHE A 247 -2.90 -1.11 23.57
CA PHE A 247 -1.69 -0.69 24.23
C PHE A 247 -0.66 -1.82 24.17
N LEU A 248 0.44 -1.57 23.45
CA LEU A 248 1.46 -2.56 23.15
C LEU A 248 2.72 -2.30 23.97
N THR A 249 3.15 -3.30 24.77
CA THR A 249 4.39 -3.25 25.53
C THR A 249 5.39 -4.31 25.04
N GLY A 250 6.63 -4.20 25.48
CA GLY A 250 7.69 -5.16 25.15
C GLY A 250 9.06 -4.51 25.17
N ALA A 251 10.09 -5.32 25.35
CA ALA A 251 11.48 -4.87 25.33
C ALA A 251 11.88 -4.28 23.97
N ASN A 252 12.94 -3.48 23.95
CA ASN A 252 13.59 -3.12 22.70
C ASN A 252 14.08 -4.40 22.00
N MET A 253 14.01 -4.43 20.67
CA MET A 253 14.32 -5.60 19.83
C MET A 253 13.29 -6.75 19.87
N ALA A 254 12.26 -6.70 20.72
CA ALA A 254 11.21 -7.73 20.76
C ALA A 254 10.33 -7.79 19.47
N GLY A 255 10.52 -6.87 18.52
CA GLY A 255 9.81 -6.85 17.24
C GLY A 255 8.58 -5.95 17.20
N LYS A 256 8.37 -5.05 18.19
CA LYS A 256 7.21 -4.12 18.22
C LYS A 256 7.05 -3.35 16.92
N SER A 257 8.06 -2.58 16.51
CA SER A 257 8.00 -1.75 15.30
C SER A 257 7.79 -2.57 14.02
N THR A 258 8.32 -3.80 13.97
CA THR A 258 8.09 -4.72 12.85
C THR A 258 6.64 -5.19 12.81
N PHE A 259 6.07 -5.59 13.94
CA PHE A 259 4.65 -5.96 14.05
C PHE A 259 3.73 -4.78 13.67
N LEU A 260 4.00 -3.60 14.23
CA LEU A 260 3.23 -2.39 13.96
C LEU A 260 3.23 -2.03 12.46
N ARG A 261 4.41 -2.11 11.83
CA ARG A 261 4.55 -1.88 10.39
C ARG A 261 3.80 -2.92 9.58
N SER A 262 3.94 -4.22 9.91
CA SER A 262 3.23 -5.31 9.22
C SER A 262 1.71 -5.13 9.26
N PHE A 263 1.19 -4.82 10.43
CA PHE A 263 -0.23 -4.62 10.67
C PHE A 263 -0.78 -3.40 9.90
N SER A 264 -0.10 -2.26 10.01
CA SER A 264 -0.51 -1.03 9.32
C SER A 264 -0.37 -1.13 7.80
N THR A 265 0.65 -1.82 7.30
CA THR A 265 0.80 -2.10 5.87
C THR A 265 -0.37 -2.94 5.36
N ALA A 266 -0.79 -3.98 6.10
CA ALA A 266 -1.96 -4.77 5.72
C ALA A 266 -3.23 -3.91 5.65
N VAL A 267 -3.46 -3.01 6.62
CA VAL A 267 -4.59 -2.07 6.61
C VAL A 267 -4.52 -1.12 5.41
N TYR A 268 -3.34 -0.59 5.11
CA TYR A 268 -3.14 0.30 3.96
C TYR A 268 -3.44 -0.39 2.63
N ILE A 269 -2.86 -1.56 2.41
CA ILE A 269 -3.04 -2.36 1.18
C ILE A 269 -4.49 -2.83 1.02
N ALA A 270 -5.16 -3.18 2.13
CA ALA A 270 -6.59 -3.52 2.14
C ALA A 270 -7.46 -2.37 1.59
N HIS A 271 -7.15 -1.12 1.94
CA HIS A 271 -7.82 0.07 1.40
C HIS A 271 -7.55 0.31 -0.10
N MET A 272 -6.55 -0.32 -0.66
CA MET A 272 -6.34 -0.33 -2.11
C MET A 272 -7.24 -1.35 -2.83
N GLY A 273 -7.92 -2.24 -2.11
CA GLY A 273 -8.62 -3.40 -2.67
C GLY A 273 -7.65 -4.47 -3.16
N PHE A 274 -6.45 -4.50 -2.62
CA PHE A 274 -5.39 -5.45 -2.95
C PHE A 274 -5.29 -6.57 -1.92
N PRO A 275 -4.75 -7.73 -2.30
CA PRO A 275 -4.54 -8.85 -1.38
C PRO A 275 -3.42 -8.53 -0.37
N VAL A 276 -3.51 -9.08 0.83
CA VAL A 276 -2.61 -8.78 1.96
C VAL A 276 -1.89 -10.02 2.46
N ALA A 277 -0.72 -9.83 3.07
CA ALA A 277 0.10 -10.85 3.68
C ALA A 277 -0.46 -11.26 5.05
N ALA A 278 -1.55 -12.01 5.05
CA ALA A 278 -2.24 -12.51 6.25
C ALA A 278 -2.93 -13.85 5.95
N ARG A 279 -3.45 -14.51 7.00
CA ARG A 279 -4.30 -15.70 6.86
C ARG A 279 -5.76 -15.33 6.62
N SER A 280 -6.24 -14.33 7.33
CA SER A 280 -7.58 -13.74 7.12
C SER A 280 -7.58 -12.28 7.59
N MET A 281 -8.47 -11.47 7.02
CA MET A 281 -8.65 -10.09 7.43
C MET A 281 -10.09 -9.63 7.20
N ASP A 282 -10.70 -9.05 8.24
CA ASP A 282 -11.93 -8.28 8.20
C ASP A 282 -11.61 -6.85 8.62
N PHE A 283 -12.03 -5.84 7.85
CA PHE A 283 -11.80 -4.46 8.20
C PHE A 283 -12.94 -3.55 7.76
N SER A 284 -13.19 -2.52 8.57
CA SER A 284 -14.09 -1.43 8.21
C SER A 284 -13.33 -0.35 7.45
N VAL A 285 -13.99 0.23 6.45
CA VAL A 285 -13.45 1.37 5.71
C VAL A 285 -13.22 2.56 6.65
N MET A 286 -12.09 3.23 6.50
CA MET A 286 -11.70 4.40 7.29
C MET A 286 -11.50 5.62 6.40
N ASP A 287 -11.57 6.83 7.01
CA ASP A 287 -11.29 8.09 6.31
C ASP A 287 -9.79 8.40 6.25
N GLY A 288 -9.02 7.91 7.21
CA GLY A 288 -7.59 8.17 7.26
C GLY A 288 -6.80 7.11 8.02
N LEU A 289 -5.53 6.98 7.63
CA LEU A 289 -4.53 6.12 8.26
C LEU A 289 -3.27 6.94 8.52
N TYR A 290 -2.84 6.98 9.78
CA TYR A 290 -1.67 7.72 10.22
C TYR A 290 -0.78 6.87 11.12
N THR A 291 0.50 6.83 10.82
CA THR A 291 1.51 6.16 11.64
C THR A 291 2.57 7.13 12.12
N THR A 292 3.16 6.84 13.26
CA THR A 292 4.34 7.52 13.80
C THR A 292 5.26 6.45 14.37
N ILE A 293 6.11 5.86 13.50
CA ILE A 293 7.03 4.78 13.88
C ILE A 293 8.45 5.33 14.00
N ASN A 294 8.91 6.09 13.02
CA ASN A 294 10.24 6.70 13.00
C ASN A 294 10.11 8.17 12.64
N LEU A 295 9.84 9.03 13.60
CA LEU A 295 9.78 10.46 13.35
C LEU A 295 11.21 11.01 13.24
N PRO A 296 11.64 11.56 12.09
CA PRO A 296 12.97 12.13 11.95
C PRO A 296 13.12 13.42 12.76
N ASP A 297 14.31 13.66 13.29
CA ASP A 297 14.66 14.95 13.90
C ASP A 297 14.61 16.05 12.86
N ASN A 298 13.79 17.07 13.07
CA ASN A 298 13.68 18.21 12.16
C ASN A 298 14.60 19.35 12.60
N LEU A 299 15.90 19.17 12.40
CA LEU A 299 16.93 20.15 12.76
C LEU A 299 16.74 21.52 12.07
N GLY A 300 16.02 21.55 10.93
CA GLY A 300 15.81 22.77 10.14
C GLY A 300 14.84 23.77 10.76
N ILE A 301 13.97 23.37 11.69
CA ILE A 301 12.97 24.25 12.31
C ILE A 301 13.31 24.53 13.78
N GLY A 302 14.38 23.93 14.33
CA GLY A 302 14.74 24.07 15.75
C GLY A 302 13.70 23.53 16.74
N ALA A 303 12.72 22.75 16.23
CA ALA A 303 11.71 22.12 17.04
C ALA A 303 12.27 20.84 17.67
N SER A 304 12.10 20.65 18.98
CA SER A 304 12.45 19.40 19.63
C SER A 304 11.59 18.24 19.07
N HIS A 305 12.13 17.04 19.06
CA HIS A 305 11.41 15.82 18.67
C HIS A 305 10.04 15.73 19.34
N PHE A 306 9.96 16.04 20.62
CA PHE A 306 8.70 16.09 21.37
C PHE A 306 7.69 17.07 20.76
N TYR A 307 8.09 18.27 20.37
CA TYR A 307 7.17 19.25 19.78
C TYR A 307 6.62 18.77 18.42
N ALA A 308 7.43 18.11 17.62
CA ALA A 308 6.98 17.51 16.36
C ALA A 308 5.92 16.40 16.60
N GLU A 309 6.12 15.55 17.63
CA GLU A 309 5.12 14.56 18.04
C GLU A 309 3.81 15.22 18.49
N VAL A 310 3.88 16.28 19.31
CA VAL A 310 2.69 17.03 19.76
C VAL A 310 1.93 17.63 18.58
N GLN A 311 2.62 18.24 17.61
CA GLN A 311 1.97 18.80 16.41
C GLN A 311 1.29 17.71 15.58
N ARG A 312 1.89 16.54 15.48
CA ARG A 312 1.32 15.40 14.78
C ARG A 312 0.04 14.89 15.49
N VAL A 313 0.08 14.73 16.81
CA VAL A 313 -1.12 14.40 17.61
C VAL A 313 -2.20 15.44 17.44
N LYS A 314 -1.85 16.73 17.43
CA LYS A 314 -2.79 17.85 17.22
C LYS A 314 -3.50 17.75 15.87
N LYS A 315 -2.77 17.42 14.79
CA LYS A 315 -3.35 17.18 13.46
C LYS A 315 -4.40 16.07 13.50
N MET A 316 -4.05 14.91 14.06
CA MET A 316 -4.97 13.78 14.17
C MET A 316 -6.17 14.09 15.07
N ALA A 317 -5.95 14.80 16.17
CA ALA A 317 -7.03 15.24 17.08
C ALA A 317 -8.03 16.18 16.39
N ALA A 318 -7.58 17.05 15.50
CA ALA A 318 -8.45 17.92 14.71
C ALA A 318 -9.35 17.11 13.76
N GLU A 319 -8.80 16.10 13.08
CA GLU A 319 -9.57 15.22 12.19
C GLU A 319 -10.59 14.35 12.96
N LEU A 320 -10.18 13.81 14.11
CA LEU A 320 -11.09 13.11 15.03
C LEU A 320 -12.18 14.03 15.59
N GLY A 321 -11.86 15.30 15.81
CA GLY A 321 -12.81 16.33 16.20
C GLY A 321 -13.84 16.65 15.12
N ALA A 322 -13.44 16.54 13.84
CA ALA A 322 -14.31 16.67 12.68
C ALA A 322 -15.16 15.40 12.41
N GLY A 323 -15.10 14.39 13.27
CA GLY A 323 -15.92 13.18 13.17
C GLY A 323 -15.38 12.11 12.22
N LYS A 324 -14.14 12.25 11.70
CA LYS A 324 -13.53 11.24 10.82
C LYS A 324 -13.24 9.94 11.56
N SER A 325 -13.36 8.85 10.85
CA SER A 325 -12.95 7.51 11.28
C SER A 325 -11.49 7.28 10.90
N LEU A 326 -10.61 7.12 11.87
CA LEU A 326 -9.18 7.02 11.66
C LEU A 326 -8.61 5.70 12.21
N PHE A 327 -7.60 5.18 11.52
CA PHE A 327 -6.64 4.24 12.11
C PHE A 327 -5.36 5.02 12.43
N VAL A 328 -4.97 5.05 13.70
CA VAL A 328 -3.82 5.81 14.18
C VAL A 328 -2.87 4.91 14.96
N LEU A 329 -1.60 4.99 14.64
CA LEU A 329 -0.56 4.20 15.26
C LEU A 329 0.58 5.09 15.75
N PHE A 330 0.98 4.90 17.01
CA PHE A 330 2.16 5.50 17.61
C PHE A 330 3.11 4.42 18.12
N ASP A 331 4.35 4.47 17.69
CA ASP A 331 5.45 3.68 18.27
C ASP A 331 6.28 4.59 19.18
N GLU A 332 6.25 4.29 20.48
CA GLU A 332 6.93 5.05 21.53
C GLU A 332 6.50 6.52 21.62
N LEU A 333 5.21 6.75 21.90
CA LEU A 333 4.62 8.09 22.04
C LEU A 333 5.36 8.93 23.10
N PHE A 334 5.73 10.17 22.71
CA PHE A 334 6.44 11.16 23.56
C PHE A 334 7.84 10.76 24.00
N ARG A 335 8.57 10.12 23.11
CA ARG A 335 9.97 9.71 23.35
C ARG A 335 10.92 10.90 23.60
N GLY A 336 10.62 12.06 23.07
CA GLY A 336 11.50 13.25 23.07
C GLY A 336 11.45 14.11 24.35
N THR A 337 10.81 13.66 25.46
CA THR A 337 10.71 14.41 26.71
C THR A 337 11.16 13.59 27.92
N ASN A 338 11.07 14.16 29.15
CA ASN A 338 11.37 13.42 30.37
C ASN A 338 10.34 12.30 30.63
N VAL A 339 10.74 11.26 31.36
CA VAL A 339 9.93 10.06 31.58
C VAL A 339 8.58 10.35 32.23
N LYS A 340 8.51 11.33 33.14
CA LYS A 340 7.27 11.67 33.85
C LYS A 340 6.27 12.33 32.90
N ASP A 341 6.68 13.32 32.10
CA ASP A 341 5.81 13.98 31.13
C ASP A 341 5.38 13.00 30.03
N ALA A 342 6.27 12.11 29.56
CA ALA A 342 5.95 11.05 28.61
C ALA A 342 4.88 10.11 29.18
N HIS A 343 5.02 9.67 30.42
CA HIS A 343 4.03 8.83 31.10
C HIS A 343 2.67 9.52 31.21
N GLU A 344 2.61 10.72 31.81
CA GLU A 344 1.37 11.47 32.00
C GLU A 344 0.68 11.78 30.65
N GLY A 345 1.46 12.20 29.65
CA GLY A 345 0.97 12.47 28.29
C GLY A 345 0.42 11.22 27.60
N THR A 346 1.13 10.09 27.67
CA THR A 346 0.69 8.81 27.08
C THR A 346 -0.61 8.33 27.73
N VAL A 347 -0.73 8.37 29.05
CA VAL A 347 -1.95 7.98 29.76
C VAL A 347 -3.13 8.88 29.38
N ALA A 348 -2.91 10.20 29.42
CA ALA A 348 -3.98 11.16 29.11
C ALA A 348 -4.51 11.01 27.68
N LEU A 349 -3.61 10.88 26.68
CA LEU A 349 -4.00 10.71 25.29
C LEU A 349 -4.65 9.34 25.03
N THR A 350 -4.12 8.28 25.60
CA THR A 350 -4.70 6.94 25.48
C THR A 350 -6.15 6.92 25.99
N ARG A 351 -6.41 7.54 27.15
CA ARG A 351 -7.77 7.70 27.69
C ARG A 351 -8.66 8.54 26.77
N ALA A 352 -8.13 9.60 26.17
CA ALA A 352 -8.89 10.44 25.23
C ALA A 352 -9.25 9.70 23.94
N PHE A 353 -8.31 8.95 23.36
CA PHE A 353 -8.54 8.12 22.19
C PHE A 353 -9.53 6.99 22.45
N ALA A 354 -9.47 6.35 23.61
CA ALA A 354 -10.39 5.31 24.01
C ALA A 354 -11.88 5.76 24.07
N ARG A 355 -12.15 7.07 24.09
CA ARG A 355 -13.50 7.62 23.99
C ARG A 355 -14.01 7.72 22.55
N LYS A 356 -13.13 7.55 21.55
CA LYS A 356 -13.46 7.64 20.11
C LYS A 356 -13.86 6.27 19.58
N LYS A 357 -15.16 5.98 19.56
CA LYS A 357 -15.68 4.65 19.18
C LYS A 357 -15.69 4.36 17.67
N ASN A 358 -15.52 5.39 16.84
CA ASN A 358 -15.49 5.28 15.39
C ASN A 358 -14.06 5.18 14.81
N SER A 359 -13.05 5.08 15.64
CA SER A 359 -11.64 5.08 15.25
C SER A 359 -10.87 4.03 16.02
N LEU A 360 -9.75 3.58 15.48
CA LEU A 360 -8.92 2.53 16.07
C LEU A 360 -7.50 3.05 16.31
N PHE A 361 -6.92 2.70 17.45
CA PHE A 361 -5.62 3.22 17.86
C PHE A 361 -4.71 2.10 18.35
N ILE A 362 -3.45 2.13 17.93
CA ILE A 362 -2.40 1.31 18.51
C ILE A 362 -1.34 2.24 19.10
N ILE A 363 -1.05 2.07 20.38
CA ILE A 363 -0.06 2.86 21.10
C ILE A 363 0.97 1.90 21.67
N SER A 364 2.20 1.95 21.16
CA SER A 364 3.32 1.22 21.70
C SER A 364 4.06 2.09 22.71
N SER A 365 4.46 1.52 23.83
CA SER A 365 5.24 2.20 24.85
C SER A 365 6.18 1.24 25.57
N HIS A 366 7.36 1.72 25.92
CA HIS A 366 8.27 1.02 26.83
C HIS A 366 8.01 1.37 28.30
N ILE A 367 7.09 2.32 28.58
CA ILE A 367 6.69 2.75 29.93
C ILE A 367 5.58 1.81 30.40
N VAL A 368 5.97 0.71 31.06
CA VAL A 368 5.06 -0.34 31.54
C VAL A 368 4.06 0.22 32.55
N GLU A 369 4.50 1.17 33.37
CA GLU A 369 3.70 1.84 34.41
C GLU A 369 2.47 2.57 33.80
N ALA A 370 2.58 3.11 32.60
CA ALA A 370 1.43 3.69 31.89
C ALA A 370 0.37 2.63 31.54
N GLY A 371 0.80 1.44 31.15
CA GLY A 371 -0.10 0.32 30.90
C GLY A 371 -0.83 -0.13 32.17
N GLU A 372 -0.11 -0.23 33.29
CA GLU A 372 -0.69 -0.60 34.60
C GLU A 372 -1.76 0.42 35.05
N GLU A 373 -1.51 1.71 34.87
CA GLU A 373 -2.48 2.76 35.20
C GLU A 373 -3.74 2.71 34.32
N LEU A 374 -3.61 2.21 33.08
CA LEU A 374 -4.70 2.09 32.13
C LEU A 374 -5.50 0.80 32.27
N LYS A 375 -5.07 -0.19 33.02
CA LYS A 375 -5.70 -1.53 33.15
C LYS A 375 -7.19 -1.53 33.49
N GLN A 376 -7.68 -0.52 34.17
CA GLN A 376 -9.09 -0.40 34.55
C GLN A 376 -9.99 0.03 33.39
N GLN A 377 -9.43 0.44 32.26
CA GLN A 377 -10.18 0.87 31.08
C GLN A 377 -10.60 -0.35 30.26
N THR A 378 -11.88 -0.68 30.20
CA THR A 378 -12.41 -1.88 29.53
C THR A 378 -12.32 -1.83 28.02
N ASN A 379 -12.19 -0.64 27.43
CA ASN A 379 -12.08 -0.40 26.01
C ASN A 379 -10.63 -0.33 25.49
N ILE A 380 -9.66 -0.69 26.32
CA ILE A 380 -8.25 -0.84 25.95
C ILE A 380 -7.86 -2.31 26.00
N GLY A 381 -7.33 -2.83 24.90
CA GLY A 381 -6.71 -4.14 24.83
C GLY A 381 -5.23 -4.02 25.13
N PHE A 382 -4.70 -4.86 26.02
CA PHE A 382 -3.28 -4.87 26.37
C PHE A 382 -2.61 -6.06 25.71
N HIS A 383 -1.48 -5.79 25.05
CA HIS A 383 -0.71 -6.81 24.36
C HIS A 383 0.79 -6.57 24.60
N TYR A 384 1.58 -7.63 24.48
CA TYR A 384 3.02 -7.54 24.57
C TYR A 384 3.72 -8.59 23.71
N LEU A 385 4.99 -8.34 23.43
CA LEU A 385 5.89 -9.27 22.76
C LEU A 385 6.89 -9.77 23.78
N PRO A 386 6.79 -11.04 24.27
CA PRO A 386 7.63 -11.58 25.33
C PRO A 386 9.06 -11.81 24.86
N THR A 387 9.99 -11.59 25.79
CA THR A 387 11.39 -12.02 25.70
C THR A 387 11.62 -13.17 26.66
N ILE A 388 12.11 -14.30 26.17
CA ILE A 388 12.46 -15.46 26.98
C ILE A 388 13.94 -15.39 27.29
N MET A 389 14.31 -15.58 28.56
CA MET A 389 15.70 -15.64 28.94
C MET A 389 16.21 -17.09 28.87
N ASN A 390 17.19 -17.35 28.01
CA ASN A 390 17.92 -18.60 27.95
C ASN A 390 19.28 -18.41 28.67
N GLY A 391 19.30 -18.68 29.99
CA GLY A 391 20.36 -18.22 30.84
C GLY A 391 20.45 -16.68 30.89
N ASN A 392 21.54 -16.11 30.40
CA ASN A 392 21.75 -14.66 30.32
C ASN A 392 21.48 -14.09 28.89
N VAL A 393 21.08 -14.92 27.95
CA VAL A 393 20.83 -14.48 26.54
C VAL A 393 19.35 -14.28 26.33
N PRO A 394 18.90 -13.07 25.88
CA PRO A 394 17.52 -12.84 25.55
C PRO A 394 17.18 -13.50 24.20
N GLU A 395 16.12 -14.27 24.19
CA GLU A 395 15.51 -14.87 23.00
C GLU A 395 14.17 -14.19 22.72
N TYR A 396 14.04 -13.59 21.53
CA TYR A 396 12.84 -12.86 21.13
C TYR A 396 11.88 -13.79 20.41
N THR A 397 10.67 -13.95 20.95
CA THR A 397 9.67 -14.86 20.38
C THR A 397 8.98 -14.28 19.17
N TYR A 398 8.96 -12.96 19.02
CA TYR A 398 8.22 -12.20 18.00
C TYR A 398 6.71 -12.51 17.96
N THR A 399 6.18 -13.18 18.97
CA THR A 399 4.78 -13.61 19.06
C THR A 399 4.01 -12.71 19.99
N LEU A 400 2.92 -12.12 19.49
CA LEU A 400 2.03 -11.23 20.25
C LEU A 400 1.25 -12.04 21.29
N ARG A 401 1.18 -11.53 22.53
CA ARG A 401 0.38 -12.11 23.62
C ARG A 401 -0.47 -11.04 24.30
N GLU A 402 -1.61 -11.44 24.87
CA GLU A 402 -2.43 -10.56 25.69
C GLU A 402 -1.78 -10.31 27.06
N GLY A 403 -1.86 -9.07 27.52
CA GLY A 403 -1.33 -8.63 28.81
C GLY A 403 -0.32 -7.48 28.70
N ILE A 404 0.36 -7.22 29.80
CA ILE A 404 1.45 -6.22 29.92
C ILE A 404 2.70 -6.98 30.35
N THR A 405 3.85 -6.68 29.75
CA THR A 405 5.12 -7.33 30.11
C THR A 405 5.78 -6.64 31.29
N ASP A 406 6.44 -7.45 32.13
CA ASP A 406 7.35 -6.99 33.17
C ASP A 406 8.82 -7.04 32.72
N ASP A 407 9.09 -7.30 31.46
CA ASP A 407 10.43 -7.52 30.91
C ASP A 407 11.32 -6.27 31.02
N ARG A 408 12.34 -6.33 31.86
CA ARG A 408 13.37 -5.28 32.12
C ARG A 408 14.77 -5.84 31.87
N HIS A 409 15.10 -6.11 30.60
CA HIS A 409 16.35 -6.80 30.25
C HIS A 409 17.53 -5.87 29.92
N GLY A 410 17.34 -4.54 29.90
CA GLY A 410 18.42 -3.60 29.52
C GLY A 410 19.72 -3.77 30.33
N MET A 411 19.61 -3.93 31.64
CA MET A 411 20.80 -4.15 32.50
C MET A 411 21.48 -5.50 32.24
N ILE A 412 20.71 -6.53 31.89
CA ILE A 412 21.25 -7.86 31.58
C ILE A 412 22.10 -7.80 30.32
N ILE A 413 21.64 -7.06 29.29
CA ILE A 413 22.39 -6.84 28.03
C ILE A 413 23.72 -6.11 28.36
N ILE A 414 23.69 -5.03 29.16
CA ILE A 414 24.88 -4.28 29.56
C ILE A 414 25.88 -5.19 30.30
N MET A 415 25.38 -6.08 31.17
CA MET A 415 26.22 -7.05 31.89
C MET A 415 26.80 -8.10 30.93
N ASN A 416 26.03 -8.64 30.02
CA ASN A 416 26.47 -9.65 29.06
C ASN A 416 27.56 -9.14 28.11
N GLU A 417 27.47 -7.88 27.69
CA GLU A 417 28.50 -7.22 26.87
C GLU A 417 29.77 -6.93 27.66
N GLY A 418 29.78 -7.23 28.97
CA GLY A 418 30.96 -7.07 29.84
C GLY A 418 31.42 -5.62 30.04
N ILE A 419 30.61 -4.64 29.69
CA ILE A 419 30.96 -3.20 29.68
C ILE A 419 31.45 -2.76 31.05
N LEU A 420 30.77 -3.17 32.13
CA LEU A 420 31.15 -2.82 33.49
C LEU A 420 32.50 -3.44 33.88
N ASN A 421 32.79 -4.66 33.40
CA ASN A 421 34.07 -5.34 33.65
C ASN A 421 35.22 -4.67 32.86
N ILE A 422 34.97 -4.26 31.63
CA ILE A 422 35.92 -3.51 30.79
C ILE A 422 36.30 -2.20 31.47
N LEU A 423 35.30 -1.44 31.95
CA LEU A 423 35.52 -0.16 32.62
C LEU A 423 36.22 -0.34 34.00
N ALA A 424 35.92 -1.40 34.74
CA ALA A 424 36.56 -1.68 36.01
C ALA A 424 38.04 -2.09 35.85
N ASN A 425 38.38 -2.82 34.80
CA ASN A 425 39.74 -3.30 34.51
C ASN A 425 40.61 -2.29 33.74
N GLY A 426 40.04 -1.23 33.18
CA GLY A 426 40.76 -0.17 32.44
C GLY A 426 41.70 0.71 33.30
N LYS A 427 41.79 0.50 34.62
CA LYS A 427 42.65 1.25 35.55
C LYS A 427 43.99 0.59 35.88
N LYS A 428 44.42 -0.43 35.15
CA LYS A 428 45.68 -1.14 35.45
C LYS A 428 46.77 -1.00 34.39
N ASN A 429 46.74 0.00 33.56
CA ASN A 429 47.90 0.35 32.70
C ASN A 429 48.07 1.87 32.67
N GLY A 430 48.61 2.45 33.71
CA GLY A 430 49.09 3.80 33.82
C GLY A 430 50.20 3.83 34.85
#